data_13981a844a3e2b035663dcec43de94fb
#
_entry.id   13981a844a3e2b035663dcec43de94fb
#
_cell.length_a   1.000
_cell.length_b   1.000
_cell.length_c   1.000
_cell.angle_alpha   90.00
_cell.angle_beta   90.00
_cell.angle_gamma   90.00
#
_symmetry.space_group_name_H-M   'P 1'
#
loop_
_entity.id
_entity.type
_entity.pdbx_description
1 polymer ?
#
loop_
_entity_poly.entity_id
_entity_poly.type
_entity_poly.pdbx_seq_one_letter_code
_entity_poly.pdbx_strand_id
1 'polypeptide(L)'
;SVTGDYLAGRRTIPVPEERREPDLWEGSERASGEERPASREADGYLTVRGARQHNLKDLDISFPLGCFTAITGVSGSGKSTLLHEILYKGLVRRMNDTDVNPGDHDDIEGIDDIETVRLIDQSPIGRTPRSNPATYTGVFDHIRELFAETKLSKQRGYKKGRFSFNVK
;
A
#
# COMPACT_ATOMS: atom_id res chain seq x y z
N SER A 1 0.86 25.04 -11.71
CA SER A 1 0.23 23.88 -11.07
C SER A 1 1.17 23.29 -10.02
N VAL A 2 0.64 22.64 -9.00
CA VAL A 2 1.45 22.01 -7.94
C VAL A 2 2.52 21.09 -8.53
N THR A 3 2.15 20.25 -9.50
CA THR A 3 3.11 19.37 -10.21
C THR A 3 4.18 20.16 -10.94
N GLY A 4 3.81 21.28 -11.60
CA GLY A 4 4.77 22.15 -12.28
C GLY A 4 5.75 22.81 -11.32
N ASP A 5 5.34 23.08 -10.08
CA ASP A 5 6.22 23.66 -9.07
C ASP A 5 7.28 22.66 -8.59
N TYR A 6 6.90 21.37 -8.45
CA TYR A 6 7.86 20.30 -8.15
C TYR A 6 8.82 20.03 -9.31
N LEU A 7 8.31 19.94 -10.53
CA LEU A 7 9.12 19.72 -11.73
C LEU A 7 10.09 20.87 -11.99
N ALA A 8 9.71 22.11 -11.67
CA ALA A 8 10.56 23.29 -11.81
C ALA A 8 11.49 23.52 -10.61
N GLY A 9 11.50 22.65 -9.62
CA GLY A 9 12.33 22.78 -8.41
C GLY A 9 11.89 23.90 -7.44
N ARG A 10 10.73 24.54 -7.68
CA ARG A 10 10.20 25.58 -6.77
C ARG A 10 9.60 24.99 -5.49
N ARG A 11 9.23 23.72 -5.52
CA ARG A 11 8.86 22.93 -4.36
C ARG A 11 9.67 21.65 -4.34
N THR A 12 10.12 21.28 -3.14
CA THR A 12 10.80 20.00 -2.89
C THR A 12 10.13 19.31 -1.71
N ILE A 13 10.19 18.00 -1.69
CA ILE A 13 9.89 17.23 -0.49
C ILE A 13 11.19 17.16 0.29
N PRO A 14 11.28 17.84 1.45
CA PRO A 14 12.53 17.82 2.20
C PRO A 14 12.84 16.40 2.67
N VAL A 15 14.11 16.03 2.53
CA VAL A 15 14.63 14.81 3.13
C VAL A 15 14.86 15.13 4.62
N PRO A 16 14.26 14.39 5.57
CA PRO A 16 14.50 14.61 6.98
C PRO A 16 15.99 14.49 7.32
N GLU A 17 16.50 15.40 8.15
CA GLU A 17 17.87 15.31 8.67
C GLU A 17 18.02 14.13 9.62
N GLU A 18 16.98 13.87 10.44
CA GLU A 18 16.87 12.70 11.29
C GLU A 18 15.97 11.65 10.63
N ARG A 19 16.50 10.48 10.38
CA ARG A 19 15.75 9.34 9.87
C ARG A 19 15.70 8.24 10.90
N ARG A 20 14.61 7.49 10.94
CA ARG A 20 14.59 6.20 11.65
C ARG A 20 15.47 5.24 10.86
N GLU A 21 16.51 4.77 11.49
CA GLU A 21 17.33 3.69 10.96
C GLU A 21 17.00 2.42 11.75
N PRO A 22 16.68 1.32 11.09
CA PRO A 22 16.56 0.04 11.76
C PRO A 22 17.93 -0.35 12.31
N ASP A 23 17.97 -0.87 13.52
CA ASP A 23 19.15 -1.60 13.97
C ASP A 23 19.40 -2.73 12.98
N LEU A 24 20.61 -2.73 12.40
CA LEU A 24 20.95 -3.78 11.45
C LEU A 24 21.00 -5.09 12.22
N TRP A 25 20.21 -6.07 11.77
CA TRP A 25 20.30 -7.43 12.30
C TRP A 25 21.73 -7.97 12.16
N GLU A 26 22.15 -8.80 13.09
CA GLU A 26 23.46 -9.46 13.06
C GLU A 26 23.60 -10.21 11.72
N GLY A 27 24.51 -9.77 10.84
CA GLY A 27 24.76 -10.33 9.53
C GLY A 27 24.55 -9.39 8.34
N SER A 28 24.07 -8.17 8.51
CA SER A 28 24.07 -7.17 7.46
C SER A 28 25.42 -6.45 7.41
N GLU A 29 26.25 -6.75 6.40
CA GLU A 29 27.49 -5.98 6.14
C GLU A 29 27.11 -4.59 5.61
N ARG A 30 27.50 -3.55 6.36
CA ARG A 30 27.51 -2.18 5.84
C ARG A 30 28.69 -2.00 4.90
N ALA A 31 28.47 -1.27 3.82
CA ALA A 31 29.58 -0.67 3.09
C ALA A 31 30.35 0.23 4.08
N SER A 32 31.59 -0.16 4.35
CA SER A 32 32.46 0.44 5.36
C SER A 32 32.65 1.93 5.14
N GLY A 33 32.35 2.75 6.14
CA GLY A 33 32.89 4.11 6.25
C GLY A 33 31.92 5.26 6.53
N GLU A 34 30.62 5.05 6.73
CA GLU A 34 29.70 6.12 7.08
C GLU A 34 29.48 6.21 8.59
N GLU A 35 29.78 7.39 9.18
CA GLU A 35 29.45 7.71 10.56
C GLU A 35 27.93 7.73 10.75
N ARG A 36 27.46 7.19 11.87
CA ARG A 36 26.06 7.11 12.26
C ARG A 36 25.51 8.52 12.55
N PRO A 37 24.50 9.04 11.82
CA PRO A 37 23.68 10.10 12.36
C PRO A 37 22.90 9.54 13.58
N ALA A 38 22.60 10.41 14.55
CA ALA A 38 21.80 10.03 15.72
C ALA A 38 20.44 9.49 15.28
N SER A 39 20.29 8.15 15.25
CA SER A 39 19.07 7.47 14.80
C SER A 39 18.20 7.09 16.00
N ARG A 40 16.88 7.27 15.87
CA ARG A 40 15.95 6.58 16.75
C ARG A 40 15.98 5.09 16.41
N GLU A 41 16.08 4.25 17.44
CA GLU A 41 15.95 2.80 17.31
C GLU A 41 14.59 2.46 16.64
N ALA A 42 14.55 1.38 15.86
CA ALA A 42 13.30 0.86 15.32
C ALA A 42 12.40 0.41 16.48
N ASP A 43 11.09 0.62 16.34
CA ASP A 43 10.09 0.26 17.36
C ASP A 43 9.89 -1.27 17.46
N GLY A 44 10.83 -2.09 16.98
CA GLY A 44 10.78 -3.55 16.92
C GLY A 44 10.81 -4.09 15.49
N TYR A 45 10.60 -5.38 15.34
CA TYR A 45 10.63 -6.07 14.05
C TYR A 45 9.42 -6.99 13.89
N LEU A 46 8.88 -7.01 12.69
CA LEU A 46 7.97 -8.03 12.22
C LEU A 46 8.78 -9.06 11.42
N THR A 47 8.87 -10.31 11.89
CA THR A 47 9.74 -11.31 11.30
C THR A 47 8.95 -12.49 10.76
N VAL A 48 9.13 -12.82 9.49
CA VAL A 48 8.65 -14.06 8.87
C VAL A 48 9.74 -15.11 9.01
N ARG A 49 9.41 -16.26 9.59
CA ARG A 49 10.31 -17.41 9.76
C ARG A 49 10.00 -18.49 8.74
N GLY A 50 11.03 -19.06 8.18
CA GLY A 50 10.94 -20.25 7.34
C GLY A 50 10.08 -20.09 6.09
N ALA A 51 10.14 -18.96 5.40
CA ALA A 51 9.35 -18.70 4.21
C ALA A 51 9.74 -19.66 3.07
N ARG A 52 8.82 -20.56 2.65
CA ARG A 52 9.07 -21.64 1.67
C ARG A 52 8.12 -21.68 0.50
N GLN A 53 7.12 -20.80 0.49
CA GLN A 53 6.11 -20.81 -0.58
C GLN A 53 6.72 -20.57 -1.96
N HIS A 54 6.32 -21.34 -2.95
CA HIS A 54 6.78 -21.30 -4.34
C HIS A 54 8.31 -21.44 -4.47
N ASN A 55 9.00 -20.37 -4.87
CA ASN A 55 10.45 -20.36 -5.08
C ASN A 55 11.25 -19.82 -3.90
N LEU A 56 10.63 -19.51 -2.79
CA LEU A 56 11.30 -19.12 -1.56
C LEU A 56 12.00 -20.34 -0.94
N LYS A 57 13.21 -20.13 -0.42
CA LYS A 57 14.12 -21.20 0.02
C LYS A 57 14.36 -21.12 1.52
N ASP A 58 13.29 -21.30 2.31
CA ASP A 58 13.40 -21.34 3.77
C ASP A 58 14.06 -20.08 4.33
N LEU A 59 13.47 -18.92 4.04
CA LEU A 59 14.06 -17.63 4.36
C LEU A 59 13.47 -17.07 5.65
N ASP A 60 14.33 -16.55 6.53
CA ASP A 60 13.99 -15.70 7.65
C ASP A 60 14.13 -14.22 7.23
N ILE A 61 13.08 -13.45 7.34
CA ILE A 61 13.07 -12.05 6.88
C ILE A 61 12.41 -11.16 7.92
N SER A 62 13.15 -10.14 8.37
CA SER A 62 12.69 -9.16 9.36
C SER A 62 12.41 -7.81 8.70
N PHE A 63 11.27 -7.23 9.06
CA PHE A 63 10.81 -5.90 8.63
C PHE A 63 10.84 -4.97 9.85
N PRO A 64 11.65 -3.89 9.84
CA PRO A 64 11.68 -2.95 10.94
C PRO A 64 10.36 -2.20 11.07
N LEU A 65 9.81 -2.10 12.27
CA LEU A 65 8.60 -1.35 12.55
C LEU A 65 8.88 0.15 12.56
N GLY A 66 7.86 0.95 12.25
CA GLY A 66 7.97 2.40 12.18
C GLY A 66 8.83 2.92 11.01
N CYS A 67 9.25 2.06 10.10
CA CYS A 67 10.08 2.39 8.93
C CYS A 67 9.35 2.16 7.61
N PHE A 68 9.77 2.87 6.56
CA PHE A 68 9.39 2.56 5.19
C PHE A 68 10.35 1.50 4.62
N THR A 69 9.85 0.29 4.41
CA THR A 69 10.64 -0.82 3.86
C THR A 69 10.30 -1.06 2.40
N ALA A 70 11.29 -1.03 1.52
CA ALA A 70 11.15 -1.33 0.10
C ALA A 70 11.75 -2.70 -0.24
N ILE A 71 10.94 -3.60 -0.85
CA ILE A 71 11.41 -4.89 -1.35
C ILE A 71 11.65 -4.78 -2.86
N THR A 72 12.89 -4.92 -3.28
CA THR A 72 13.31 -4.82 -4.68
C THR A 72 13.88 -6.14 -5.20
N GLY A 73 14.01 -6.27 -6.50
CA GLY A 73 14.60 -7.45 -7.13
C GLY A 73 13.94 -7.75 -8.49
N VAL A 74 14.52 -8.70 -9.21
CA VAL A 74 14.05 -9.12 -10.54
C VAL A 74 12.64 -9.72 -10.50
N SER A 75 11.94 -9.70 -11.63
CA SER A 75 10.63 -10.36 -11.75
C SER A 75 10.78 -11.87 -11.46
N GLY A 76 9.82 -12.42 -10.72
CA GLY A 76 9.84 -13.84 -10.34
C GLY A 76 10.75 -14.18 -9.14
N SER A 77 11.41 -13.20 -8.49
CA SER A 77 12.28 -13.48 -7.32
C SER A 77 11.53 -13.84 -6.02
N GLY A 78 10.21 -13.83 -6.02
CA GLY A 78 9.42 -14.21 -4.83
C GLY A 78 8.87 -13.02 -4.01
N LYS A 79 9.12 -11.76 -4.41
CA LYS A 79 8.65 -10.56 -3.69
C LYS A 79 7.14 -10.58 -3.38
N SER A 80 6.32 -10.84 -4.41
CA SER A 80 4.87 -10.89 -4.25
C SER A 80 4.44 -12.12 -3.43
N THR A 81 5.15 -13.22 -3.54
CA THR A 81 4.91 -14.41 -2.72
C THR A 81 5.14 -14.11 -1.25
N LEU A 82 6.27 -13.47 -0.93
CA LEU A 82 6.58 -13.09 0.44
C LEU A 82 5.57 -12.09 1.00
N LEU A 83 5.28 -11.01 0.26
CA LEU A 83 4.41 -9.94 0.75
C LEU A 83 2.93 -10.32 0.77
N HIS A 84 2.40 -10.89 -0.34
CA HIS A 84 0.97 -11.11 -0.47
C HIS A 84 0.56 -12.48 0.07
N GLU A 85 1.30 -13.54 -0.32
CA GLU A 85 0.89 -14.90 0.03
C GLU A 85 1.26 -15.26 1.48
N ILE A 86 2.41 -14.83 1.98
CA ILE A 86 2.85 -15.16 3.34
C ILE A 86 2.49 -14.03 4.31
N LEU A 87 3.15 -12.87 4.19
CA LEU A 87 3.07 -11.82 5.21
C LEU A 87 1.64 -11.26 5.33
N TYR A 88 1.04 -10.77 4.25
CA TYR A 88 -0.30 -10.18 4.30
C TYR A 88 -1.36 -11.20 4.76
N LYS A 89 -1.39 -12.39 4.13
CA LYS A 89 -2.37 -13.42 4.52
C LYS A 89 -2.16 -13.92 5.94
N GLY A 90 -0.90 -14.08 6.38
CA GLY A 90 -0.59 -14.49 7.73
C GLY A 90 -1.04 -13.47 8.78
N LEU A 91 -0.80 -12.19 8.54
CA LEU A 91 -1.25 -11.11 9.39
C LEU A 91 -2.79 -11.03 9.44
N VAL A 92 -3.46 -11.05 8.28
CA VAL A 92 -4.92 -11.02 8.21
C VAL A 92 -5.55 -12.20 8.94
N ARG A 93 -4.99 -13.40 8.81
CA ARG A 93 -5.46 -14.59 9.51
C ARG A 93 -5.38 -14.42 11.02
N ARG A 94 -4.24 -13.94 11.55
CA ARG A 94 -4.03 -13.79 13.00
C ARG A 94 -4.81 -12.61 13.60
N MET A 95 -4.89 -11.49 12.88
CA MET A 95 -5.51 -10.26 13.42
C MET A 95 -7.02 -10.25 13.28
N ASN A 96 -7.57 -10.84 12.21
CA ASN A 96 -9.00 -10.75 11.88
C ASN A 96 -9.74 -12.09 12.03
N ASP A 97 -9.09 -13.13 12.53
CA ASP A 97 -9.63 -14.50 12.68
C ASP A 97 -10.34 -14.99 11.40
N THR A 98 -9.69 -14.74 10.25
CA THR A 98 -10.23 -15.11 8.94
C THR A 98 -9.70 -16.46 8.47
N ASP A 99 -10.50 -17.20 7.69
CA ASP A 99 -10.12 -18.49 7.11
C ASP A 99 -9.24 -18.36 5.86
N VAL A 100 -8.34 -17.37 5.87
CA VAL A 100 -7.37 -17.17 4.78
C VAL A 100 -6.15 -18.03 5.05
N ASN A 101 -5.77 -18.88 4.08
CA ASN A 101 -4.58 -19.71 4.18
C ASN A 101 -3.36 -18.92 3.68
N PRO A 102 -2.38 -18.61 4.57
CA PRO A 102 -1.10 -18.07 4.14
C PRO A 102 -0.27 -19.13 3.40
N GLY A 103 0.69 -18.68 2.62
CA GLY A 103 1.70 -19.57 2.00
C GLY A 103 2.59 -20.23 3.05
N ASP A 104 3.33 -21.25 2.62
CA ASP A 104 4.17 -22.07 3.50
C ASP A 104 5.25 -21.22 4.20
N HIS A 105 5.20 -21.24 5.53
CA HIS A 105 6.16 -20.60 6.44
C HIS A 105 6.03 -21.25 7.83
N ASP A 106 6.99 -20.99 8.71
CA ASP A 106 6.94 -21.54 10.08
C ASP A 106 6.13 -20.64 11.00
N ASP A 107 6.50 -19.35 11.09
CA ASP A 107 5.84 -18.40 11.99
C ASP A 107 5.99 -16.95 11.50
N ILE A 108 5.20 -16.05 12.10
CA ILE A 108 5.32 -14.61 11.98
C ILE A 108 5.37 -14.02 13.40
N GLU A 109 6.52 -13.49 13.77
CA GLU A 109 6.80 -12.88 15.08
C GLU A 109 6.60 -11.36 15.05
N GLY A 110 6.30 -10.74 16.19
CA GLY A 110 6.15 -9.27 16.32
C GLY A 110 4.79 -8.74 15.84
N ILE A 111 3.76 -9.58 15.80
CA ILE A 111 2.42 -9.20 15.35
C ILE A 111 1.71 -8.32 16.38
N ASP A 112 2.01 -8.49 17.65
CA ASP A 112 1.33 -7.80 18.77
C ASP A 112 1.51 -6.27 18.70
N ASP A 113 2.55 -5.81 18.00
CA ASP A 113 2.83 -4.39 17.80
C ASP A 113 2.09 -3.80 16.57
N ILE A 114 1.27 -4.60 15.86
CA ILE A 114 0.54 -4.20 14.66
C ILE A 114 -0.95 -4.02 14.96
N GLU A 115 -1.46 -2.81 14.84
CA GLU A 115 -2.89 -2.53 15.05
C GLU A 115 -3.75 -2.87 13.83
N THR A 116 -3.26 -2.65 12.62
CA THR A 116 -4.04 -2.81 11.39
C THR A 116 -3.17 -3.14 10.19
N VAL A 117 -3.64 -4.05 9.35
CA VAL A 117 -3.01 -4.41 8.08
C VAL A 117 -3.90 -3.97 6.92
N ARG A 118 -3.32 -3.29 5.94
CA ARG A 118 -4.00 -2.87 4.71
C ARG A 118 -3.17 -3.22 3.50
N LEU A 119 -3.78 -3.90 2.54
CA LEU A 119 -3.19 -4.17 1.24
C LEU A 119 -3.65 -3.07 0.26
N ILE A 120 -2.68 -2.43 -0.38
CA ILE A 120 -2.92 -1.54 -1.51
C ILE A 120 -2.25 -2.17 -2.72
N ASP A 121 -3.01 -2.56 -3.70
CA ASP A 121 -2.54 -3.20 -4.92
C ASP A 121 -2.81 -2.35 -6.17
N GLN A 122 -2.45 -2.86 -7.33
CA GLN A 122 -2.68 -2.20 -8.62
C GLN A 122 -4.03 -2.58 -9.25
N SER A 123 -4.95 -3.15 -8.47
CA SER A 123 -6.28 -3.51 -8.96
C SER A 123 -7.02 -2.26 -9.43
N PRO A 124 -7.81 -2.37 -10.51
CA PRO A 124 -8.66 -1.27 -10.97
C PRO A 124 -9.63 -0.82 -9.86
N ILE A 125 -9.82 0.48 -9.73
CA ILE A 125 -10.80 1.04 -8.80
C ILE A 125 -12.21 0.63 -9.27
N GLY A 126 -12.86 -0.25 -8.47
CA GLY A 126 -14.20 -0.76 -8.74
C GLY A 126 -14.24 -2.02 -9.59
N ARG A 127 -15.40 -2.71 -9.53
CA ARG A 127 -15.58 -4.06 -10.09
C ARG A 127 -15.98 -4.08 -11.57
N THR A 128 -16.17 -2.93 -12.20
CA THR A 128 -16.64 -2.87 -13.59
C THR A 128 -15.79 -1.92 -14.43
N PRO A 129 -15.69 -2.13 -15.77
CA PRO A 129 -14.99 -1.23 -16.68
C PRO A 129 -15.55 0.20 -16.68
N ARG A 130 -16.73 0.41 -16.13
CA ARG A 130 -17.40 1.72 -16.00
C ARG A 130 -17.10 2.42 -14.67
N SER A 131 -16.38 1.76 -13.78
CA SER A 131 -15.95 2.35 -12.52
C SER A 131 -14.80 3.32 -12.77
N ASN A 132 -14.93 4.52 -12.23
CA ASN A 132 -13.88 5.53 -12.26
C ASN A 132 -13.78 6.20 -10.87
N PRO A 133 -12.72 6.95 -10.58
CA PRO A 133 -12.55 7.59 -9.28
C PRO A 133 -13.74 8.44 -8.83
N ALA A 134 -14.38 9.16 -9.75
CA ALA A 134 -15.52 10.03 -9.42
C ALA A 134 -16.76 9.23 -8.99
N THR A 135 -17.02 8.07 -9.60
CA THR A 135 -18.09 7.17 -9.18
C THR A 135 -17.76 6.44 -7.89
N TYR A 136 -16.52 6.05 -7.70
CA TYR A 136 -16.07 5.34 -6.51
C TYR A 136 -16.16 6.21 -5.25
N THR A 137 -15.78 7.48 -5.35
CA THR A 137 -15.85 8.45 -4.25
C THR A 137 -17.24 9.06 -4.05
N GLY A 138 -18.20 8.78 -4.93
CA GLY A 138 -19.55 9.38 -4.89
C GLY A 138 -19.64 10.80 -5.44
N VAL A 139 -18.54 11.44 -5.81
CA VAL A 139 -18.50 12.81 -6.34
C VAL A 139 -19.34 12.94 -7.62
N PHE A 140 -19.41 11.90 -8.43
CA PHE A 140 -20.18 11.92 -9.68
C PHE A 140 -21.69 12.10 -9.44
N ASP A 141 -22.21 11.73 -8.28
CA ASP A 141 -23.60 11.94 -7.93
C ASP A 141 -23.92 13.44 -7.78
N HIS A 142 -23.05 14.20 -7.14
CA HIS A 142 -23.17 15.65 -7.03
C HIS A 142 -23.03 16.34 -8.39
N ILE A 143 -22.10 15.88 -9.22
CA ILE A 143 -21.94 16.40 -10.59
C ILE A 143 -23.22 16.22 -11.40
N ARG A 144 -23.83 15.03 -11.37
CA ARG A 144 -25.11 14.75 -12.07
C ARG A 144 -26.26 15.62 -11.57
N GLU A 145 -26.26 15.92 -10.28
CA GLU A 145 -27.27 16.78 -9.66
C GLU A 145 -27.15 18.21 -10.18
N LEU A 146 -25.94 18.78 -10.18
CA LEU A 146 -25.66 20.10 -10.76
C LEU A 146 -26.09 20.19 -12.22
N PHE A 147 -25.80 19.17 -13.03
CA PHE A 147 -26.25 19.14 -14.44
C PHE A 147 -27.78 19.10 -14.57
N ALA A 148 -28.48 18.37 -13.69
CA ALA A 148 -29.94 18.33 -13.69
C ALA A 148 -30.59 19.67 -13.31
N GLU A 149 -29.91 20.49 -12.51
CA GLU A 149 -30.38 21.80 -12.07
C GLU A 149 -30.23 22.92 -13.10
N THR A 150 -29.44 22.67 -14.17
CA THR A 150 -29.25 23.68 -15.21
C THR A 150 -30.57 24.09 -15.88
N LYS A 151 -30.70 25.35 -16.33
CA LYS A 151 -31.90 25.88 -17.01
C LYS A 151 -32.33 24.99 -18.17
N LEU A 152 -31.36 24.52 -18.98
CA LEU A 152 -31.64 23.67 -20.14
C LEU A 152 -32.18 22.29 -19.72
N SER A 153 -31.63 21.71 -18.66
CA SER A 153 -32.10 20.42 -18.15
C SER A 153 -33.53 20.52 -17.62
N LYS A 154 -33.84 21.59 -16.87
CA LYS A 154 -35.21 21.86 -16.38
C LYS A 154 -36.19 22.05 -17.51
N GLN A 155 -35.85 22.81 -18.54
CA GLN A 155 -36.69 23.02 -19.73
C GLN A 155 -36.97 21.72 -20.49
N ARG A 156 -36.00 20.79 -20.55
CA ARG A 156 -36.12 19.51 -21.24
C ARG A 156 -36.58 18.36 -20.36
N GLY A 157 -36.90 18.61 -19.09
CA GLY A 157 -37.35 17.59 -18.15
C GLY A 157 -36.29 16.54 -17.81
N TYR A 158 -34.98 16.86 -17.98
CA TYR A 158 -33.89 15.94 -17.71
C TYR A 158 -33.68 15.79 -16.20
N LYS A 159 -33.70 14.55 -15.73
CA LYS A 159 -33.42 14.18 -14.34
C LYS A 159 -31.98 13.68 -14.21
N LYS A 160 -31.48 13.55 -12.97
CA LYS A 160 -30.13 13.05 -12.61
C LYS A 160 -29.70 11.80 -13.37
N GLY A 161 -30.63 10.87 -13.64
CA GLY A 161 -30.36 9.64 -14.40
C GLY A 161 -29.91 9.88 -15.84
N ARG A 162 -30.35 10.99 -16.50
CA ARG A 162 -29.95 11.31 -17.87
C ARG A 162 -28.46 11.55 -18.03
N PHE A 163 -27.79 11.98 -16.97
CA PHE A 163 -26.36 12.28 -16.94
C PHE A 163 -25.51 11.09 -16.45
N SER A 164 -26.11 9.90 -16.39
CA SER A 164 -25.39 8.67 -16.04
C SER A 164 -24.91 7.97 -17.31
N PHE A 165 -23.65 7.55 -17.32
CA PHE A 165 -23.13 6.70 -18.40
C PHE A 165 -23.48 5.20 -18.23
N ASN A 166 -24.22 4.85 -17.18
CA ASN A 166 -24.74 3.51 -16.92
C ASN A 166 -26.16 3.30 -17.47
N VAL A 167 -26.82 4.34 -17.97
CA VAL A 167 -28.17 4.28 -18.53
C VAL A 167 -28.07 4.42 -20.04
N LYS A 168 -28.71 3.49 -20.79
CA LYS A 168 -28.82 3.57 -22.26
C LYS A 168 -29.83 4.65 -22.66
#